data_a57741f3191a7b7bed1b198e6785ba6a
#
_entry.id   a57741f3191a7b7bed1b198e6785ba6a
#
_cell.length_a   1.000
_cell.length_b   1.000
_cell.length_c   1.000
_cell.angle_alpha   90.00
_cell.angle_beta   90.00
_cell.angle_gamma   90.00
#
_symmetry.space_group_name_H-M   'P 1'
#
loop_
_entity.id
_entity.type
_entity.pdbx_description
1 polymer ?
#
loop_
_entity_poly.entity_id
_entity_poly.type
_entity_poly.pdbx_seq_one_letter_code
_entity_poly.pdbx_strand_id
1 'polypeptide(L)'
;MTKKQIACCTDFSENAEAAFATALEMAEKYEAKLLVMHVLPQVVNPVLTAEWVLPAEPDKHHLILKIEERMQQEYGDRISDNVDYELVVLDGHVSTEILTFLDKNPVDIVVVGSYGLTGMGLVFFGSVAKRISYKAPCSVMIVRDPKKIKGKPE
;
A
#
# COMPACT_ATOMS: atom_id res chain seq x y z
N MET A 1 -20.46 3.56 18.89
CA MET A 1 -20.09 2.93 17.62
C MET A 1 -18.66 3.30 17.27
N THR A 2 -17.85 2.30 16.98
CA THR A 2 -16.50 2.55 16.50
C THR A 2 -16.55 3.06 15.07
N LYS A 3 -15.77 4.09 14.79
CA LYS A 3 -15.61 4.64 13.46
C LYS A 3 -15.05 3.58 12.51
N LYS A 4 -15.63 3.46 11.33
CA LYS A 4 -15.12 2.52 10.31
C LYS A 4 -13.70 2.89 9.91
N GLN A 5 -12.90 1.89 9.59
CA GLN A 5 -11.53 2.08 9.13
C GLN A 5 -11.33 1.48 7.75
N ILE A 6 -10.80 2.28 6.87
CA ILE A 6 -10.46 1.90 5.50
C ILE A 6 -8.94 1.98 5.37
N ALA A 7 -8.30 0.87 5.01
CA ALA A 7 -6.87 0.83 4.74
C ALA A 7 -6.61 0.81 3.24
N CYS A 8 -5.58 1.48 2.78
CA CYS A 8 -5.06 1.30 1.44
C CYS A 8 -3.56 1.05 1.48
N CYS A 9 -3.08 0.23 0.55
CA CYS A 9 -1.68 -0.12 0.45
C CYS A 9 -1.07 0.58 -0.75
N THR A 10 0.12 1.13 -0.59
CA THR A 10 0.83 1.82 -1.66
C THR A 10 2.25 1.32 -1.83
N ASP A 11 2.66 1.15 -3.06
CA ASP A 11 4.05 0.98 -3.50
C ASP A 11 4.51 2.17 -4.36
N PHE A 12 3.76 3.27 -4.30
CA PHE A 12 3.95 4.50 -5.08
C PHE A 12 3.77 4.33 -6.59
N SER A 13 3.20 3.22 -7.04
CA SER A 13 2.85 2.99 -8.45
C SER A 13 1.56 3.69 -8.86
N GLU A 14 1.30 3.75 -10.17
CA GLU A 14 0.03 4.27 -10.70
C GLU A 14 -1.18 3.45 -10.24
N ASN A 15 -1.01 2.14 -10.08
CA ASN A 15 -2.08 1.29 -9.57
C ASN A 15 -2.38 1.57 -8.10
N ALA A 16 -1.35 1.85 -7.31
CA ALA A 16 -1.51 2.27 -5.92
C ALA A 16 -2.20 3.65 -5.84
N GLU A 17 -1.91 4.54 -6.78
CA GLU A 17 -2.59 5.83 -6.89
C GLU A 17 -4.11 5.65 -7.10
N ALA A 18 -4.50 4.76 -7.99
CA ALA A 18 -5.91 4.44 -8.23
C ALA A 18 -6.58 3.87 -6.96
N ALA A 19 -5.88 3.01 -6.24
CA ALA A 19 -6.36 2.46 -4.97
C ALA A 19 -6.51 3.55 -3.90
N PHE A 20 -5.54 4.45 -3.78
CA PHE A 20 -5.60 5.58 -2.86
C PHE A 20 -6.79 6.50 -3.16
N ALA A 21 -6.97 6.89 -4.42
CA ALA A 21 -8.08 7.76 -4.83
C ALA A 21 -9.44 7.14 -4.45
N THR A 22 -9.62 5.85 -4.67
CA THR A 22 -10.84 5.12 -4.29
C THR A 22 -11.00 5.06 -2.77
N ALA A 23 -9.94 4.75 -2.03
CA ALA A 23 -9.98 4.67 -0.57
C ALA A 23 -10.29 6.05 0.05
N LEU A 24 -9.72 7.12 -0.48
CA LEU A 24 -10.00 8.48 -0.01
C LEU A 24 -11.46 8.86 -0.25
N GLU A 25 -11.99 8.62 -1.43
CA GLU A 25 -13.39 8.86 -1.76
C GLU A 25 -14.33 8.11 -0.80
N MET A 26 -14.01 6.84 -0.53
CA MET A 26 -14.77 6.04 0.42
C MET A 26 -14.68 6.59 1.86
N ALA A 27 -13.49 7.00 2.28
CA ALA A 27 -13.29 7.56 3.62
C ALA A 27 -14.09 8.84 3.81
N GLU A 28 -14.12 9.71 2.80
CA GLU A 28 -14.93 10.92 2.82
C GLU A 28 -16.44 10.61 2.87
N LYS A 29 -16.88 9.71 1.99
CA LYS A 29 -18.30 9.36 1.87
C LYS A 29 -18.88 8.65 3.10
N TYR A 30 -18.11 7.81 3.74
CA TYR A 30 -18.53 7.02 4.90
C TYR A 30 -18.06 7.59 6.23
N GLU A 31 -17.44 8.75 6.23
CA GLU A 31 -16.86 9.38 7.43
C GLU A 31 -15.92 8.40 8.19
N ALA A 32 -15.16 7.62 7.43
CA ALA A 32 -14.25 6.61 7.96
C ALA A 32 -12.85 7.16 8.23
N LYS A 33 -12.10 6.48 9.09
CA LYS A 33 -10.65 6.73 9.24
C LYS A 33 -9.91 6.08 8.07
N LEU A 34 -8.99 6.80 7.45
CA LEU A 34 -8.16 6.32 6.36
C LEU A 34 -6.76 5.94 6.87
N LEU A 35 -6.35 4.71 6.61
CA LEU A 35 -4.99 4.24 6.89
C LEU A 35 -4.26 4.06 5.56
N VAL A 36 -3.18 4.79 5.34
CA VAL A 36 -2.34 4.64 4.15
C VAL A 36 -1.08 3.91 4.54
N MET A 37 -0.88 2.71 4.00
CA MET A 37 0.19 1.81 4.40
C MET A 37 1.22 1.63 3.28
N HIS A 38 2.48 1.67 3.64
CA HIS A 38 3.60 1.30 2.78
C HIS A 38 4.51 0.32 3.53
N VAL A 39 4.95 -0.72 2.84
CA VAL A 39 5.89 -1.68 3.39
C VAL A 39 7.26 -1.48 2.75
N LEU A 40 8.27 -1.27 3.59
CA LEU A 40 9.67 -1.26 3.15
C LEU A 40 10.07 -2.69 2.80
N PRO A 41 10.30 -3.01 1.53
CA PRO A 41 10.74 -4.35 1.17
C PRO A 41 12.17 -4.59 1.67
N GLN A 42 12.43 -5.76 2.24
CA GLN A 42 13.79 -6.17 2.54
C GLN A 42 14.51 -6.44 1.22
N VAL A 43 15.51 -5.63 0.92
CA VAL A 43 16.39 -5.88 -0.22
C VAL A 43 17.45 -6.86 0.24
N VAL A 44 17.18 -8.14 0.10
CA VAL A 44 18.22 -9.16 0.20
C VAL A 44 18.80 -9.33 -1.19
N ASN A 45 19.98 -8.77 -1.43
CA ASN A 45 20.72 -9.03 -2.64
C ASN A 45 21.81 -10.07 -2.35
N PRO A 46 21.57 -11.36 -2.62
CA PRO A 46 22.52 -12.42 -2.28
C PRO A 46 23.83 -12.34 -3.10
N VAL A 47 23.85 -11.58 -4.18
CA VAL A 47 25.06 -11.41 -5.02
C VAL A 47 26.04 -10.43 -4.39
N LEU A 48 25.57 -9.51 -3.58
CA LEU A 48 26.40 -8.48 -2.95
C LEU A 48 27.02 -8.92 -1.60
N THR A 49 26.57 -10.04 -1.04
CA THR A 49 27.02 -10.48 0.28
C THR A 49 28.31 -11.32 0.24
N ALA A 50 28.77 -11.77 -0.95
CA ALA A 50 29.87 -12.72 -1.02
C ALA A 50 31.27 -12.08 -1.16
N GLU A 51 31.42 -10.85 -1.66
CA GLU A 51 32.74 -10.31 -2.02
C GLU A 51 32.98 -8.82 -1.74
N TRP A 52 32.00 -8.10 -1.21
CA TRP A 52 32.14 -6.66 -0.96
C TRP A 52 31.87 -6.34 0.49
N VAL A 53 32.76 -5.59 1.09
CA VAL A 53 32.47 -4.88 2.35
C VAL A 53 31.43 -3.85 1.97
N LEU A 54 30.16 -4.18 2.23
CA LEU A 54 29.07 -3.23 2.03
C LEU A 54 29.34 -2.01 2.90
N PRO A 55 29.21 -0.78 2.35
CA PRO A 55 29.10 0.39 3.21
C PRO A 55 27.99 0.12 4.21
N ALA A 56 28.18 0.57 5.43
CA ALA A 56 27.22 0.45 6.53
C ALA A 56 25.79 0.59 6.00
N GLU A 57 24.92 -0.34 6.37
CA GLU A 57 23.50 -0.29 6.00
C GLU A 57 23.00 1.14 6.16
N PRO A 58 22.34 1.70 5.13
CA PRO A 58 21.76 3.02 5.27
C PRO A 58 20.92 3.01 6.54
N ASP A 59 21.12 4.00 7.39
CA ASP A 59 20.40 4.10 8.65
C ASP A 59 18.90 3.91 8.38
N LYS A 60 18.37 2.79 8.81
CA LYS A 60 16.99 2.39 8.61
C LYS A 60 16.01 3.43 9.13
N HIS A 61 16.36 4.05 10.24
CA HIS A 61 15.60 5.15 10.81
C HIS A 61 15.50 6.33 9.86
N HIS A 62 16.61 6.70 9.22
CA HIS A 62 16.65 7.78 8.23
C HIS A 62 15.81 7.43 6.98
N LEU A 63 15.86 6.16 6.55
CA LEU A 63 15.04 5.69 5.42
C LEU A 63 13.55 5.76 5.75
N ILE A 64 13.14 5.35 6.95
CA ILE A 64 11.76 5.43 7.40
C ILE A 64 11.28 6.88 7.38
N LEU A 65 12.08 7.82 7.92
CA LEU A 65 11.73 9.25 7.91
C LEU A 65 11.54 9.79 6.49
N LYS A 66 12.39 9.40 5.55
CA LYS A 66 12.23 9.78 4.13
C LYS A 66 10.95 9.23 3.52
N ILE A 67 10.60 8.00 3.83
CA ILE A 67 9.36 7.38 3.34
C ILE A 67 8.14 8.06 3.95
N GLU A 68 8.15 8.34 5.23
CA GLU A 68 7.09 9.09 5.91
C GLU A 68 6.88 10.46 5.28
N GLU A 69 7.97 11.18 5.00
CA GLU A 69 7.94 12.48 4.33
C GLU A 69 7.34 12.36 2.92
N ARG A 70 7.77 11.36 2.16
CA ARG A 70 7.21 11.09 0.82
C ARG A 70 5.73 10.77 0.88
N MET A 71 5.31 9.94 1.82
CA MET A 71 3.90 9.60 2.01
C MET A 71 3.06 10.83 2.37
N GLN A 72 3.60 11.71 3.21
CA GLN A 72 2.93 12.97 3.55
C GLN A 72 2.75 13.84 2.31
N GLN A 73 3.78 14.00 1.50
CA GLN A 73 3.74 14.82 0.28
C GLN A 73 2.83 14.23 -0.80
N GLU A 74 2.91 12.93 -1.03
CA GLU A 74 2.16 12.27 -2.12
C GLU A 74 0.72 11.92 -1.74
N TYR A 75 0.43 11.69 -0.46
CA TYR A 75 -0.90 11.28 0.02
C TYR A 75 -1.47 12.21 1.08
N GLY A 76 -0.78 12.41 2.18
CA GLY A 76 -1.28 13.16 3.32
C GLY A 76 -1.76 14.57 2.96
N ASP A 77 -0.98 15.30 2.18
CA ASP A 77 -1.30 16.67 1.76
C ASP A 77 -2.54 16.76 0.87
N ARG A 78 -2.99 15.64 0.31
CA ARG A 78 -4.18 15.55 -0.54
C ARG A 78 -5.44 15.16 0.23
N ILE A 79 -5.30 14.77 1.48
CA ILE A 79 -6.42 14.37 2.34
C ILE A 79 -7.02 15.63 2.96
N SER A 80 -8.34 15.79 2.82
CA SER A 80 -9.03 16.95 3.38
C SER A 80 -9.05 16.91 4.91
N ASP A 81 -9.10 18.09 5.53
CA ASP A 81 -9.01 18.26 7.00
C ASP A 81 -10.12 17.54 7.77
N ASN A 82 -11.24 17.25 7.13
CA ASN A 82 -12.35 16.53 7.73
C ASN A 82 -12.20 15.01 7.76
N VAL A 83 -11.17 14.48 7.12
CA VAL A 83 -10.87 13.04 7.11
C VAL A 83 -9.79 12.75 8.14
N ASP A 84 -10.11 11.91 9.11
CA ASP A 84 -9.13 11.36 10.04
C ASP A 84 -8.26 10.34 9.30
N TYR A 85 -6.95 10.50 9.33
CA TYR A 85 -6.06 9.58 8.64
C TYR A 85 -4.78 9.31 9.41
N GLU A 86 -4.12 8.23 9.04
CA GLU A 86 -2.83 7.82 9.58
C GLU A 86 -1.98 7.24 8.45
N LEU A 87 -0.71 7.64 8.42
CA LEU A 87 0.29 7.08 7.50
C LEU A 87 1.08 6.01 8.24
N VAL A 88 1.12 4.81 7.70
CA VAL A 88 1.73 3.64 8.35
C VAL A 88 2.88 3.10 7.50
N VAL A 89 4.06 3.05 8.07
CA VAL A 89 5.23 2.42 7.45
C VAL A 89 5.51 1.09 8.16
N LEU A 90 5.48 0.03 7.39
CA LEU A 90 5.77 -1.33 7.85
C LEU A 90 7.11 -1.78 7.26
N ASP A 91 7.73 -2.78 7.84
CA ASP A 91 9.03 -3.26 7.42
C ASP A 91 9.05 -4.79 7.42
N GLY A 92 9.40 -5.35 6.28
CA GLY A 92 9.46 -6.79 6.10
C GLY A 92 8.92 -7.27 4.76
N HIS A 93 8.41 -8.47 4.75
CA HIS A 93 7.80 -9.05 3.55
C HIS A 93 6.42 -8.41 3.32
N VAL A 94 6.21 -7.85 2.13
CA VAL A 94 5.08 -6.94 1.85
C VAL A 94 3.73 -7.53 2.26
N SER A 95 3.33 -8.64 1.68
CA SER A 95 2.01 -9.21 1.98
C SER A 95 1.89 -9.72 3.42
N THR A 96 2.97 -10.25 3.99
CA THR A 96 2.98 -10.73 5.38
C THR A 96 2.78 -9.59 6.37
N GLU A 97 3.47 -8.48 6.19
CA GLU A 97 3.35 -7.31 7.07
C GLU A 97 1.96 -6.66 6.98
N ILE A 98 1.40 -6.57 5.77
CA ILE A 98 0.04 -6.08 5.59
C ILE A 98 -0.96 -6.98 6.32
N LEU A 99 -0.90 -8.29 6.11
CA LEU A 99 -1.80 -9.24 6.75
C LEU A 99 -1.68 -9.21 8.28
N THR A 100 -0.47 -9.14 8.80
CA THR A 100 -0.22 -9.02 10.25
C THR A 100 -0.84 -7.73 10.80
N PHE A 101 -0.71 -6.62 10.09
CA PHE A 101 -1.32 -5.37 10.49
C PHE A 101 -2.85 -5.46 10.51
N LEU A 102 -3.45 -6.08 9.48
CA LEU A 102 -4.89 -6.26 9.40
C LEU A 102 -5.43 -7.16 10.51
N ASP A 103 -4.67 -8.18 10.92
CA ASP A 103 -5.05 -9.05 12.03
C ASP A 103 -5.06 -8.33 13.39
N LYS A 104 -4.19 -7.34 13.54
CA LYS A 104 -4.02 -6.61 14.81
C LYS A 104 -4.85 -5.34 14.94
N ASN A 105 -5.44 -4.88 13.86
CA ASN A 105 -6.15 -3.60 13.82
C ASN A 105 -7.58 -3.78 13.28
N PRO A 106 -8.55 -3.00 13.78
CA PRO A 106 -9.96 -3.16 13.40
C PRO A 106 -10.27 -2.51 12.04
N VAL A 107 -9.63 -3.00 10.98
CA VAL A 107 -9.86 -2.54 9.61
C VAL A 107 -11.10 -3.22 9.04
N ASP A 108 -12.02 -2.43 8.50
CA ASP A 108 -13.25 -2.95 7.88
C ASP A 108 -13.05 -3.36 6.43
N ILE A 109 -12.24 -2.60 5.71
CA ILE A 109 -11.92 -2.90 4.31
C ILE A 109 -10.50 -2.45 3.98
N VAL A 110 -9.78 -3.28 3.24
CA VAL A 110 -8.48 -2.93 2.66
C VAL A 110 -8.61 -2.77 1.15
N VAL A 111 -8.08 -1.68 0.64
CA VAL A 111 -8.10 -1.31 -0.78
C VAL A 111 -6.69 -1.47 -1.35
N VAL A 112 -6.56 -2.27 -2.39
CA VAL A 112 -5.28 -2.56 -3.03
C VAL A 112 -5.38 -2.37 -4.54
N GLY A 113 -4.29 -1.99 -5.18
CA GLY A 113 -4.19 -1.95 -6.64
C GLY A 113 -4.11 -3.37 -7.22
N SER A 114 -4.61 -3.54 -8.42
CA SER A 114 -4.60 -4.83 -9.11
C SER A 114 -3.19 -5.29 -9.52
N TYR A 115 -2.28 -4.34 -9.77
CA TYR A 115 -0.88 -4.58 -10.12
C TYR A 115 0.02 -3.68 -9.27
N GLY A 116 1.26 -4.09 -9.05
CA GLY A 116 2.29 -3.26 -8.40
C GLY A 116 3.24 -2.64 -9.42
N LEU A 117 4.44 -2.27 -8.97
CA LEU A 117 5.49 -1.65 -9.78
C LEU A 117 5.88 -2.48 -11.01
N THR A 118 5.77 -3.79 -10.94
CA THR A 118 6.13 -4.69 -12.03
C THR A 118 5.09 -4.77 -13.14
N GLY A 119 3.93 -4.13 -12.98
CA GLY A 119 2.87 -3.86 -13.97
C GLY A 119 2.87 -4.63 -15.28
N MET A 120 3.16 -5.91 -15.23
CA MET A 120 3.05 -6.77 -16.41
C MET A 120 1.59 -6.82 -16.80
N GLY A 121 1.25 -6.27 -17.97
CA GLY A 121 -0.11 -6.08 -18.48
C GLY A 121 -0.90 -7.36 -18.74
N LEU A 122 -0.65 -8.38 -17.97
CA LEU A 122 -1.37 -9.65 -18.01
C LEU A 122 -2.50 -9.64 -16.98
N VAL A 123 -3.55 -10.32 -17.29
CA VAL A 123 -4.86 -10.39 -16.63
C VAL A 123 -4.79 -10.86 -15.16
N PHE A 124 -3.62 -11.00 -14.59
CA PHE A 124 -3.44 -11.52 -13.25
C PHE A 124 -3.27 -10.41 -12.23
N PHE A 125 -3.94 -10.55 -11.09
CA PHE A 125 -3.68 -9.73 -9.91
C PHE A 125 -2.21 -9.80 -9.54
N GLY A 126 -1.62 -8.70 -9.12
CA GLY A 126 -0.29 -8.71 -8.53
C GLY A 126 -0.25 -9.70 -7.37
N SER A 127 0.92 -10.29 -7.13
CA SER A 127 1.09 -11.32 -6.09
C SER A 127 0.62 -10.88 -4.70
N VAL A 128 0.83 -9.60 -4.37
CA VAL A 128 0.40 -9.00 -3.09
C VAL A 128 -1.13 -8.95 -3.03
N ALA A 129 -1.79 -8.39 -4.06
CA ALA A 129 -3.25 -8.30 -4.11
C ALA A 129 -3.91 -9.68 -4.04
N LYS A 130 -3.35 -10.65 -4.74
CA LYS A 130 -3.83 -12.02 -4.72
C LYS A 130 -3.77 -12.62 -3.31
N ARG A 131 -2.62 -12.52 -2.65
CA ARG A 131 -2.46 -13.09 -1.31
C ARG A 131 -3.35 -12.41 -0.28
N ILE A 132 -3.48 -11.10 -0.35
CA ILE A 132 -4.37 -10.33 0.54
C ILE A 132 -5.82 -10.75 0.31
N SER A 133 -6.25 -10.91 -0.95
CA SER A 133 -7.63 -11.32 -1.25
C SER A 133 -8.00 -12.68 -0.65
N TYR A 134 -7.03 -13.59 -0.53
CA TYR A 134 -7.28 -14.91 0.07
C TYR A 134 -7.21 -14.93 1.59
N LYS A 135 -6.38 -14.09 2.20
CA LYS A 135 -6.00 -14.24 3.62
C LYS A 135 -6.41 -13.09 4.53
N ALA A 136 -6.88 -11.98 3.98
CA ALA A 136 -7.27 -10.84 4.79
C ALA A 136 -8.46 -11.20 5.72
N PRO A 137 -8.41 -10.73 6.98
CA PRO A 137 -9.52 -10.93 7.93
C PRO A 137 -10.69 -9.97 7.72
N CYS A 138 -10.59 -9.09 6.74
CA CYS A 138 -11.58 -8.06 6.42
C CYS A 138 -11.96 -8.10 4.93
N SER A 139 -12.89 -7.27 4.53
CA SER A 139 -13.24 -7.11 3.12
C SER A 139 -12.05 -6.57 2.32
N VAL A 140 -11.90 -7.01 1.09
CA VAL A 140 -10.83 -6.60 0.18
C VAL A 140 -11.42 -6.01 -1.08
N MET A 141 -11.00 -4.81 -1.42
CA MET A 141 -11.35 -4.17 -2.68
C MET A 141 -10.09 -4.08 -3.55
N ILE A 142 -10.17 -4.65 -4.74
CA ILE A 142 -9.09 -4.58 -5.73
C ILE A 142 -9.47 -3.54 -6.77
N VAL A 143 -8.64 -2.50 -6.89
CA VAL A 143 -8.90 -1.37 -7.78
C VAL A 143 -8.02 -1.48 -9.02
N ARG A 144 -8.63 -1.32 -10.16
CA ARG A 144 -7.93 -1.26 -11.45
C ARG A 144 -7.75 0.19 -11.87
N ASP A 145 -6.58 0.50 -12.43
CA ASP A 145 -6.34 1.81 -13.01
C ASP A 145 -7.25 1.99 -14.24
N PRO A 146 -8.14 3.00 -14.26
CA PRO A 146 -9.03 3.23 -15.39
C PRO A 146 -8.32 3.45 -16.72
N LYS A 147 -7.10 3.98 -16.70
CA LYS A 147 -6.29 4.19 -17.90
C LYS A 147 -5.88 2.86 -18.55
N LYS A 148 -5.70 1.81 -17.76
CA LYS A 148 -5.33 0.48 -18.26
C LYS A 148 -6.53 -0.33 -18.75
N ILE A 149 -7.73 -0.04 -18.25
CA ILE A 149 -8.96 -0.66 -18.73
C ILE A 149 -9.33 -0.16 -20.13
N LYS A 150 -9.08 1.12 -20.41
CA LYS A 150 -9.37 1.76 -21.71
C LYS A 150 -8.43 1.31 -22.84
N GLY A 151 -7.35 0.65 -22.53
CA GLY A 151 -6.37 0.13 -23.51
C GLY A 151 -6.66 -1.26 -24.04
N LYS A 152 -7.83 -1.84 -23.76
CA LYS A 152 -8.24 -3.06 -24.44
C LYS A 152 -8.60 -2.75 -25.88
N PRO A 153 -7.98 -3.42 -26.88
CA PRO A 153 -8.48 -3.34 -28.24
C PRO A 153 -9.91 -3.86 -28.22
N GLU A 154 -10.78 -3.08 -28.79
CA GLU A 154 -12.15 -3.49 -29.07
C GLU A 154 -12.15 -4.73 -29.97
#